data_dc09bde283f0421affcccff95d99e4ee
#
_entry.id   dc09bde283f0421affcccff95d99e4ee
#
_cell.length_a   1.000
_cell.length_b   1.000
_cell.length_c   1.000
_cell.angle_alpha   90.00
_cell.angle_beta   90.00
_cell.angle_gamma   90.00
#
_symmetry.space_group_name_H-M   'P 1'
#
loop_
_entity.id
_entity.type
_entity.pdbx_description
1 polymer ?
#
loop_
_entity_poly.entity_id
_entity_poly.type
_entity_poly.pdbx_seq_one_letter_code
_entity_poly.pdbx_strand_id
1 'polypeptide(L)'
;MAKALRIGGFVSGAILIAFGVVVIALAINARSIVTDDLSAEKIVGSADMNPSDIEAAMTEAGLSGVDSPSCDVAGEEIDTGSEARCFAEYMRIHALEASGGLTYAEMGRFATEDGAAKGTNDPAQAAKDDQGQPVSNSARNLWVTETALSTALNVSYMAEQLSLFSLVVGIALLLAGIGFIVLAYAAMRPPPAGGSSPAATA
;
A
#
# COMPACT_ATOMS: atom_id res chain seq x y z
N MET A 1 10.25 -25.30 40.64
CA MET A 1 9.93 -25.16 39.21
C MET A 1 8.53 -24.54 38.98
N ALA A 2 7.41 -25.05 39.52
CA ALA A 2 6.07 -24.54 39.31
C ALA A 2 5.86 -23.04 39.62
N LYS A 3 6.48 -22.51 40.67
CA LYS A 3 6.39 -21.09 41.06
C LYS A 3 7.07 -20.16 40.03
N ALA A 4 8.24 -20.55 39.54
CA ALA A 4 8.93 -19.78 38.48
C ALA A 4 8.17 -19.77 37.18
N LEU A 5 7.58 -20.89 36.76
CA LEU A 5 6.75 -21.01 35.56
C LEU A 5 5.49 -20.11 35.60
N ARG A 6 4.85 -20.04 36.79
CA ARG A 6 3.69 -19.17 37.00
C ARG A 6 4.05 -17.69 36.90
N ILE A 7 5.09 -17.26 37.61
CA ILE A 7 5.54 -15.86 37.57
C ILE A 7 5.95 -15.50 36.14
N GLY A 8 6.73 -16.38 35.48
CA GLY A 8 7.11 -16.19 34.09
C GLY A 8 5.90 -16.03 33.15
N GLY A 9 4.85 -16.90 33.31
CA GLY A 9 3.63 -16.80 32.50
C GLY A 9 2.87 -15.49 32.71
N PHE A 10 2.71 -15.02 33.95
CA PHE A 10 2.05 -13.73 34.21
C PHE A 10 2.85 -12.55 33.66
N VAL A 11 4.17 -12.52 33.89
CA VAL A 11 5.04 -11.43 33.41
C VAL A 11 5.06 -11.40 31.89
N SER A 12 5.29 -12.55 31.23
CA SER A 12 5.28 -12.63 29.76
C SER A 12 3.92 -12.27 29.18
N GLY A 13 2.83 -12.77 29.78
CA GLY A 13 1.48 -12.43 29.34
C GLY A 13 1.17 -10.94 29.46
N ALA A 14 1.54 -10.30 30.56
CA ALA A 14 1.36 -8.86 30.77
C ALA A 14 2.16 -8.03 29.75
N ILE A 15 3.42 -8.41 29.50
CA ILE A 15 4.26 -7.75 28.48
C ILE A 15 3.65 -7.88 27.10
N LEU A 16 3.23 -9.07 26.67
CA LEU A 16 2.62 -9.30 25.36
C LEU A 16 1.33 -8.51 25.19
N ILE A 17 0.48 -8.44 26.23
CA ILE A 17 -0.75 -7.64 26.19
C ILE A 17 -0.40 -6.15 26.03
N ALA A 18 0.54 -5.63 26.81
CA ALA A 18 0.97 -4.24 26.72
C ALA A 18 1.47 -3.90 25.31
N PHE A 19 2.36 -4.74 24.75
CA PHE A 19 2.83 -4.56 23.37
C PHE A 19 1.70 -4.68 22.34
N GLY A 20 0.80 -5.66 22.47
CA GLY A 20 -0.35 -5.83 21.59
C GLY A 20 -1.22 -4.58 21.56
N VAL A 21 -1.55 -4.00 22.72
CA VAL A 21 -2.36 -2.76 22.81
C VAL A 21 -1.64 -1.60 22.14
N VAL A 22 -0.33 -1.41 22.39
CA VAL A 22 0.45 -0.32 21.78
C VAL A 22 0.49 -0.48 20.25
N VAL A 23 0.77 -1.67 19.75
CA VAL A 23 0.83 -1.93 18.30
C VAL A 23 -0.53 -1.68 17.63
N ILE A 24 -1.64 -2.09 18.24
CA ILE A 24 -2.99 -1.81 17.74
C ILE A 24 -3.25 -0.30 17.69
N ALA A 25 -2.92 0.43 18.77
CA ALA A 25 -3.12 1.88 18.82
C ALA A 25 -2.31 2.60 17.73
N LEU A 26 -1.05 2.20 17.52
CA LEU A 26 -0.19 2.76 16.46
C LEU A 26 -0.74 2.43 15.06
N ALA A 27 -1.26 1.22 14.85
CA ALA A 27 -1.85 0.81 13.59
C ALA A 27 -3.09 1.66 13.23
N ILE A 28 -3.99 1.86 14.18
CA ILE A 28 -5.19 2.70 13.99
C ILE A 28 -4.80 4.14 13.68
N ASN A 29 -3.85 4.70 14.44
CA ASN A 29 -3.36 6.06 14.21
C ASN A 29 -2.68 6.23 12.85
N ALA A 30 -1.86 5.27 12.42
CA ALA A 30 -1.20 5.32 11.13
C ALA A 30 -2.21 5.30 9.97
N ARG A 31 -3.28 4.50 10.09
CA ARG A 31 -4.35 4.48 9.10
C ARG A 31 -5.09 5.81 9.03
N SER A 32 -5.40 6.42 10.19
CA SER A 32 -6.05 7.75 10.23
C SER A 32 -5.19 8.80 9.54
N ILE A 33 -3.86 8.80 9.78
CA ILE A 33 -2.93 9.74 9.12
C ILE A 33 -2.97 9.58 7.60
N VAL A 34 -2.97 8.33 7.08
CA VAL A 34 -3.05 8.09 5.63
C VAL A 34 -4.34 8.66 5.05
N THR A 35 -5.49 8.42 5.70
CA THR A 35 -6.77 8.97 5.26
C THR A 35 -6.78 10.50 5.33
N ASP A 36 -6.32 11.09 6.42
CA ASP A 36 -6.29 12.55 6.59
C ASP A 36 -5.39 13.23 5.54
N ASP A 37 -4.21 12.67 5.28
CA ASP A 37 -3.25 13.20 4.30
C ASP A 37 -3.80 13.09 2.87
N LEU A 38 -4.37 11.94 2.49
CA LEU A 38 -4.97 11.76 1.15
C LEU A 38 -6.17 12.67 0.94
N SER A 39 -7.09 12.75 1.91
CA SER A 39 -8.27 13.62 1.83
C SER A 39 -7.89 15.11 1.73
N ALA A 40 -6.76 15.51 2.33
CA ALA A 40 -6.25 16.88 2.22
C ALA A 40 -5.85 17.26 0.78
N GLU A 41 -5.42 16.29 -0.03
CA GLU A 41 -5.07 16.49 -1.43
C GLU A 41 -6.29 16.67 -2.35
N LYS A 42 -7.50 16.28 -1.90
CA LYS A 42 -8.77 16.41 -2.63
C LYS A 42 -8.73 15.80 -4.03
N ILE A 43 -8.06 14.68 -4.15
CA ILE A 43 -7.97 13.93 -5.42
C ILE A 43 -9.31 13.24 -5.65
N VAL A 44 -9.84 13.37 -6.87
CA VAL A 44 -11.04 12.65 -7.31
C VAL A 44 -10.71 11.92 -8.61
N GLY A 45 -11.11 10.66 -8.70
CA GLY A 45 -10.94 9.86 -9.92
C GLY A 45 -11.71 10.47 -11.08
N SER A 46 -11.09 10.58 -12.26
CA SER A 46 -11.78 11.01 -13.48
C SER A 46 -12.80 9.96 -13.92
N ALA A 47 -13.80 10.37 -14.70
CA ALA A 47 -14.94 9.54 -15.08
C ALA A 47 -14.55 8.25 -15.86
N ASP A 48 -13.40 8.27 -16.50
CA ASP A 48 -12.82 7.16 -17.27
C ASP A 48 -11.94 6.20 -16.44
N MET A 49 -11.75 6.46 -15.16
CA MET A 49 -10.99 5.60 -14.26
C MET A 49 -11.80 4.39 -13.77
N ASN A 50 -12.40 3.69 -14.71
CA ASN A 50 -13.09 2.42 -14.54
C ASN A 50 -12.58 1.39 -15.57
N PRO A 51 -12.70 0.08 -15.32
CA PRO A 51 -12.10 -0.96 -16.17
C PRO A 51 -12.58 -0.94 -17.62
N SER A 52 -13.85 -0.60 -17.87
CA SER A 52 -14.42 -0.64 -19.24
C SER A 52 -13.90 0.50 -20.12
N ASP A 53 -13.84 1.70 -19.58
CA ASP A 53 -13.45 2.88 -20.34
C ASP A 53 -11.92 2.89 -20.57
N ILE A 54 -11.14 2.48 -19.58
CA ILE A 54 -9.69 2.40 -19.72
C ILE A 54 -9.26 1.31 -20.71
N GLU A 55 -9.96 0.16 -20.77
CA GLU A 55 -9.68 -0.90 -21.72
C GLU A 55 -9.95 -0.42 -23.18
N ALA A 56 -11.02 0.36 -23.37
CA ALA A 56 -11.32 0.99 -24.64
C ALA A 56 -10.21 1.98 -25.05
N ALA A 57 -9.79 2.87 -24.13
CA ALA A 57 -8.72 3.83 -24.35
C ALA A 57 -7.37 3.14 -24.67
N MET A 58 -7.01 2.11 -23.92
CA MET A 58 -5.80 1.30 -24.20
C MET A 58 -5.82 0.67 -25.58
N THR A 59 -6.99 0.17 -26.01
CA THR A 59 -7.18 -0.41 -27.35
C THR A 59 -7.01 0.65 -28.45
N GLU A 60 -7.60 1.82 -28.27
CA GLU A 60 -7.50 2.95 -29.21
C GLU A 60 -6.05 3.46 -29.31
N ALA A 61 -5.34 3.54 -28.17
CA ALA A 61 -3.94 3.93 -28.11
C ALA A 61 -2.95 2.84 -28.57
N GLY A 62 -3.44 1.64 -28.88
CA GLY A 62 -2.59 0.51 -29.31
C GLY A 62 -1.65 -0.01 -28.23
N LEU A 63 -1.98 0.19 -26.95
CA LEU A 63 -1.20 -0.28 -25.81
C LEU A 63 -1.35 -1.79 -25.66
N SER A 64 -0.33 -2.54 -26.06
CA SER A 64 -0.32 -3.99 -25.95
C SER A 64 0.67 -4.45 -24.89
N GLY A 65 0.28 -5.47 -24.10
CA GLY A 65 1.15 -6.03 -23.05
C GLY A 65 1.22 -5.18 -21.79
N VAL A 66 0.29 -4.26 -21.60
CA VAL A 66 0.09 -3.48 -20.37
C VAL A 66 -1.16 -4.04 -19.69
N ASP A 67 -1.04 -4.33 -18.37
CA ASP A 67 -2.17 -4.81 -17.59
C ASP A 67 -3.18 -3.68 -17.36
N SER A 68 -4.45 -3.96 -17.60
CA SER A 68 -5.56 -3.03 -17.31
C SER A 68 -5.87 -3.07 -15.80
N PRO A 69 -6.06 -1.91 -15.13
CA PRO A 69 -6.57 -1.87 -13.78
C PRO A 69 -7.92 -2.58 -13.66
N SER A 70 -8.11 -3.34 -12.57
CA SER A 70 -9.36 -4.06 -12.30
C SER A 70 -10.24 -3.39 -11.24
N CYS A 71 -9.74 -2.32 -10.63
CA CYS A 71 -10.44 -1.51 -9.63
C CYS A 71 -11.18 -0.34 -10.31
N ASP A 72 -12.12 0.27 -9.61
CA ASP A 72 -12.90 1.42 -10.09
C ASP A 72 -12.77 2.56 -9.07
N VAL A 73 -12.39 3.73 -9.55
CA VAL A 73 -12.29 4.96 -8.75
C VAL A 73 -12.91 6.15 -9.49
N ALA A 74 -13.73 5.89 -10.52
CA ALA A 74 -14.36 6.92 -11.32
C ALA A 74 -15.32 7.77 -10.46
N GLY A 75 -15.02 9.06 -10.30
CA GLY A 75 -15.80 9.99 -9.50
C GLY A 75 -15.68 9.81 -7.99
N GLU A 76 -14.87 8.88 -7.52
CA GLU A 76 -14.63 8.64 -6.10
C GLU A 76 -13.53 9.58 -5.56
N GLU A 77 -13.67 10.02 -4.32
CA GLU A 77 -12.61 10.71 -3.59
C GLU A 77 -11.54 9.68 -3.17
N ILE A 78 -10.28 10.01 -3.36
CA ILE A 78 -9.15 9.13 -3.04
C ILE A 78 -8.71 9.41 -1.61
N ASP A 79 -9.25 8.66 -0.65
CA ASP A 79 -8.98 8.82 0.77
C ASP A 79 -8.39 7.58 1.46
N THR A 80 -8.24 6.47 0.72
CA THR A 80 -7.58 5.26 1.20
C THR A 80 -6.33 4.93 0.39
N GLY A 81 -5.38 4.21 1.00
CA GLY A 81 -4.21 3.71 0.29
C GLY A 81 -4.55 2.79 -0.88
N SER A 82 -5.63 2.00 -0.76
CA SER A 82 -6.10 1.10 -1.82
C SER A 82 -6.61 1.87 -3.04
N GLU A 83 -7.39 2.92 -2.84
CA GLU A 83 -7.84 3.83 -3.91
C GLU A 83 -6.67 4.62 -4.52
N ALA A 84 -5.73 5.08 -3.67
CA ALA A 84 -4.53 5.76 -4.13
C ALA A 84 -3.71 4.89 -5.08
N ARG A 85 -3.56 3.60 -4.77
CA ARG A 85 -2.91 2.65 -5.69
C ARG A 85 -3.69 2.48 -6.98
N CYS A 86 -5.01 2.31 -6.89
CA CYS A 86 -5.88 2.20 -8.04
C CYS A 86 -5.74 3.42 -8.96
N PHE A 87 -5.85 4.62 -8.42
CA PHE A 87 -5.65 5.87 -9.13
C PHE A 87 -4.27 5.95 -9.82
N ALA A 88 -3.20 5.51 -9.14
CA ALA A 88 -1.86 5.47 -9.72
C ALA A 88 -1.75 4.52 -10.92
N GLU A 89 -2.47 3.39 -10.91
CA GLU A 89 -2.51 2.46 -12.05
C GLU A 89 -3.15 3.13 -13.27
N TYR A 90 -4.25 3.86 -13.12
CA TYR A 90 -4.88 4.65 -14.19
C TYR A 90 -3.98 5.78 -14.70
N MET A 91 -3.36 6.54 -13.80
CA MET A 91 -2.40 7.59 -14.18
C MET A 91 -1.29 7.07 -15.09
N ARG A 92 -0.80 5.86 -14.82
CA ARG A 92 0.21 5.22 -15.65
C ARG A 92 -0.30 4.92 -17.06
N ILE A 93 -1.55 4.46 -17.22
CA ILE A 93 -2.16 4.24 -18.54
C ILE A 93 -2.26 5.56 -19.30
N HIS A 94 -2.79 6.61 -18.69
CA HIS A 94 -2.87 7.93 -19.33
C HIS A 94 -1.50 8.49 -19.73
N ALA A 95 -0.46 8.23 -18.93
CA ALA A 95 0.91 8.63 -19.29
C ALA A 95 1.41 7.83 -20.52
N LEU A 96 1.09 6.53 -20.61
CA LEU A 96 1.41 5.71 -21.78
C LEU A 96 0.65 6.17 -23.02
N GLU A 97 -0.64 6.49 -22.92
CA GLU A 97 -1.41 7.09 -24.02
C GLU A 97 -0.76 8.38 -24.52
N ALA A 98 -0.48 9.32 -23.62
CA ALA A 98 0.12 10.61 -23.95
C ALA A 98 1.53 10.50 -24.53
N SER A 99 2.25 9.41 -24.24
CA SER A 99 3.60 9.16 -24.77
C SER A 99 3.63 8.22 -25.98
N GLY A 100 2.46 7.75 -26.48
CA GLY A 100 2.40 6.76 -27.56
C GLY A 100 3.01 5.42 -27.19
N GLY A 101 2.81 4.98 -25.93
CA GLY A 101 3.31 3.72 -25.40
C GLY A 101 4.78 3.75 -24.95
N LEU A 102 5.45 4.90 -25.03
CA LEU A 102 6.86 5.03 -24.66
C LEU A 102 7.01 5.32 -23.15
N THR A 103 7.98 4.67 -22.54
CA THR A 103 8.39 4.96 -21.15
C THR A 103 9.45 6.09 -21.10
N TYR A 104 9.71 6.60 -19.90
CA TYR A 104 10.72 7.64 -19.69
C TYR A 104 12.08 7.35 -20.34
N ALA A 105 12.55 6.10 -20.25
CA ALA A 105 13.86 5.71 -20.75
C ALA A 105 13.95 5.66 -22.29
N GLU A 106 12.80 5.54 -22.94
CA GLU A 106 12.69 5.44 -24.40
C GLU A 106 12.55 6.83 -25.08
N MET A 107 12.30 7.87 -24.29
CA MET A 107 12.11 9.24 -24.76
C MET A 107 13.36 10.10 -24.61
N GLY A 108 13.68 10.87 -25.65
CA GLY A 108 14.73 11.88 -25.63
C GLY A 108 14.37 13.10 -24.76
N ARG A 109 15.39 13.84 -24.33
CA ARG A 109 15.21 15.02 -23.46
C ARG A 109 14.55 16.20 -24.14
N PHE A 110 14.68 16.29 -25.47
CA PHE A 110 14.22 17.43 -26.26
C PHE A 110 13.11 17.01 -27.19
N ALA A 111 12.15 17.91 -27.41
CA ALA A 111 11.14 17.77 -28.45
C ALA A 111 11.78 17.85 -29.82
N THR A 112 11.17 17.22 -30.82
CA THR A 112 11.50 17.37 -32.23
C THR A 112 10.43 18.21 -32.94
N GLU A 113 10.75 18.79 -34.10
CA GLU A 113 9.84 19.68 -34.88
C GLU A 113 8.55 18.98 -35.29
N ASP A 114 8.56 17.67 -35.45
CA ASP A 114 7.39 16.83 -35.76
C ASP A 114 6.48 16.58 -34.56
N GLY A 115 6.89 17.00 -33.36
CA GLY A 115 6.12 16.83 -32.12
C GLY A 115 6.02 15.39 -31.64
N ALA A 116 6.84 14.47 -32.18
CA ALA A 116 6.81 13.07 -31.76
C ALA A 116 7.21 12.90 -30.28
N ALA A 117 6.44 12.13 -29.52
CA ALA A 117 6.70 11.89 -28.08
C ALA A 117 8.09 11.28 -27.82
N LYS A 118 8.64 10.52 -28.77
CA LYS A 118 9.97 9.94 -28.70
C LYS A 118 11.06 11.01 -28.50
N GLY A 119 10.94 12.16 -29.16
CA GLY A 119 11.91 13.24 -29.05
C GLY A 119 13.35 12.84 -29.41
N THR A 120 14.32 13.65 -29.02
CA THR A 120 15.75 13.43 -29.31
C THR A 120 16.62 13.76 -28.09
N ASN A 121 17.81 13.16 -28.04
CA ASN A 121 18.87 13.57 -27.10
C ASN A 121 19.91 14.50 -27.74
N ASP A 122 19.81 14.71 -29.07
CA ASP A 122 20.72 15.60 -29.81
C ASP A 122 20.15 17.03 -29.85
N PRO A 123 20.82 18.02 -29.23
CA PRO A 123 20.36 19.41 -29.26
C PRO A 123 20.30 20.01 -30.66
N ALA A 124 21.05 19.44 -31.63
CA ALA A 124 21.03 19.93 -33.01
C ALA A 124 19.74 19.53 -33.76
N GLN A 125 19.12 18.43 -33.36
CA GLN A 125 17.86 17.89 -33.91
C GLN A 125 16.63 18.33 -33.12
N ALA A 126 16.83 19.06 -32.03
CA ALA A 126 15.74 19.52 -31.16
C ALA A 126 15.00 20.70 -31.79
N ALA A 127 13.67 20.72 -31.59
CA ALA A 127 12.87 21.92 -31.80
C ALA A 127 13.46 23.09 -30.99
N LYS A 128 13.36 24.30 -31.52
CA LYS A 128 13.92 25.48 -30.88
C LYS A 128 12.81 26.43 -30.44
N ASP A 129 13.02 27.08 -29.30
CA ASP A 129 12.21 28.21 -28.87
C ASP A 129 12.59 29.52 -29.60
N ASP A 130 11.88 30.59 -29.28
CA ASP A 130 12.12 31.93 -29.88
C ASP A 130 13.54 32.49 -29.58
N GLN A 131 14.24 31.90 -28.60
CA GLN A 131 15.61 32.27 -28.22
C GLN A 131 16.66 31.31 -28.81
N GLY A 132 16.21 30.34 -29.64
CA GLY A 132 17.07 29.33 -30.24
C GLY A 132 17.53 28.21 -29.30
N GLN A 133 16.90 28.09 -28.12
CA GLN A 133 17.22 27.02 -27.16
C GLN A 133 16.42 25.76 -27.47
N PRO A 134 16.99 24.57 -27.21
CA PRO A 134 16.27 23.32 -27.35
C PRO A 134 15.05 23.24 -26.42
N VAL A 135 13.89 22.94 -26.97
CA VAL A 135 12.64 22.76 -26.23
C VAL A 135 12.64 21.40 -25.53
N SER A 136 12.26 21.38 -24.24
CA SER A 136 12.13 20.14 -23.48
C SER A 136 11.00 19.26 -24.01
N ASN A 137 11.20 17.93 -24.00
CA ASN A 137 10.17 16.96 -24.35
C ASN A 137 9.09 16.89 -23.27
N SER A 138 7.88 17.36 -23.62
CA SER A 138 6.74 17.43 -22.70
C SER A 138 6.25 16.04 -22.27
N ALA A 139 6.22 15.04 -23.18
CA ALA A 139 5.82 13.68 -22.86
C ALA A 139 6.76 13.04 -21.82
N ARG A 140 8.07 13.28 -21.95
CA ARG A 140 9.06 12.83 -20.98
C ARG A 140 8.91 13.53 -19.63
N ASN A 141 8.56 14.81 -19.60
CA ASN A 141 8.31 15.56 -18.38
C ASN A 141 7.01 15.09 -17.69
N LEU A 142 5.97 14.73 -18.47
CA LEU A 142 4.75 14.10 -17.95
C LEU A 142 5.07 12.81 -17.20
N TRP A 143 5.96 11.97 -17.73
CA TRP A 143 6.44 10.76 -17.06
C TRP A 143 7.12 11.03 -15.73
N VAL A 144 7.91 12.10 -15.62
CA VAL A 144 8.51 12.50 -14.32
C VAL A 144 7.43 12.82 -13.30
N THR A 145 6.42 13.59 -13.72
CA THR A 145 5.29 13.96 -12.86
C THR A 145 4.47 12.73 -12.46
N GLU A 146 4.11 11.90 -13.44
CA GLU A 146 3.39 10.64 -13.18
C GLU A 146 4.15 9.78 -12.17
N THR A 147 5.43 9.50 -12.43
CA THR A 147 6.24 8.65 -11.55
C THR A 147 6.35 9.21 -10.13
N ALA A 148 6.48 10.53 -9.97
CA ALA A 148 6.53 11.17 -8.67
C ALA A 148 5.19 11.01 -7.91
N LEU A 149 4.07 11.29 -8.56
CA LEU A 149 2.73 11.17 -7.97
C LEU A 149 2.38 9.71 -7.69
N SER A 150 2.60 8.81 -8.63
CA SER A 150 2.37 7.37 -8.46
C SER A 150 3.22 6.79 -7.32
N THR A 151 4.47 7.27 -7.16
CA THR A 151 5.31 6.87 -6.04
C THR A 151 4.70 7.30 -4.71
N ALA A 152 4.24 8.55 -4.58
CA ALA A 152 3.61 9.06 -3.36
C ALA A 152 2.33 8.26 -3.03
N LEU A 153 1.46 8.04 -4.03
CA LEU A 153 0.23 7.26 -3.89
C LEU A 153 0.50 5.80 -3.47
N ASN A 154 1.52 5.15 -4.06
CA ASN A 154 1.91 3.79 -3.68
C ASN A 154 2.56 3.73 -2.28
N VAL A 155 3.20 4.79 -1.80
CA VAL A 155 3.68 4.88 -0.40
C VAL A 155 2.49 4.92 0.56
N SER A 156 1.41 5.66 0.24
CA SER A 156 0.17 5.67 1.03
C SER A 156 -0.46 4.28 1.10
N TYR A 157 -0.52 3.56 -0.02
CA TYR A 157 -0.94 2.15 -0.04
C TYR A 157 -0.07 1.26 0.83
N MET A 158 1.25 1.36 0.72
CA MET A 158 2.18 0.57 1.54
C MET A 158 2.02 0.88 3.04
N ALA A 159 1.81 2.13 3.41
CA ALA A 159 1.56 2.53 4.79
C ALA A 159 0.25 1.94 5.32
N GLU A 160 -0.82 1.92 4.51
CA GLU A 160 -2.08 1.26 4.86
C GLU A 160 -1.90 -0.25 5.06
N GLN A 161 -1.19 -0.94 4.16
CA GLN A 161 -0.92 -2.39 4.28
C GLN A 161 -0.07 -2.71 5.51
N LEU A 162 0.92 -1.88 5.82
CA LEU A 162 1.75 -2.04 7.02
C LEU A 162 0.92 -1.82 8.29
N SER A 163 0.00 -0.86 8.28
CA SER A 163 -0.96 -0.62 9.36
C SER A 163 -1.86 -1.85 9.59
N LEU A 164 -2.42 -2.43 8.53
CA LEU A 164 -3.23 -3.64 8.60
C LEU A 164 -2.43 -4.83 9.15
N PHE A 165 -1.20 -5.03 8.65
CA PHE A 165 -0.30 -6.07 9.17
C PHE A 165 -0.01 -5.87 10.67
N SER A 166 0.26 -4.63 11.09
CA SER A 166 0.51 -4.29 12.48
C SER A 166 -0.72 -4.57 13.36
N LEU A 167 -1.92 -4.27 12.86
CA LEU A 167 -3.17 -4.60 13.55
C LEU A 167 -3.31 -6.11 13.80
N VAL A 168 -3.05 -6.93 12.79
CA VAL A 168 -3.09 -8.40 12.90
C VAL A 168 -2.06 -8.90 13.92
N VAL A 169 -0.82 -8.39 13.86
CA VAL A 169 0.24 -8.74 14.83
C VAL A 169 -0.15 -8.31 16.25
N GLY A 170 -0.68 -7.11 16.42
CA GLY A 170 -1.13 -6.61 17.72
C GLY A 170 -2.21 -7.47 18.35
N ILE A 171 -3.21 -7.89 17.55
CA ILE A 171 -4.26 -8.81 18.00
C ILE A 171 -3.65 -10.18 18.38
N ALA A 172 -2.74 -10.72 17.59
CA ALA A 172 -2.08 -11.99 17.87
C ALA A 172 -1.28 -11.94 19.19
N LEU A 173 -0.55 -10.87 19.42
CA LEU A 173 0.19 -10.64 20.69
C LEU A 173 -0.76 -10.55 21.89
N LEU A 174 -1.88 -9.86 21.72
CA LEU A 174 -2.87 -9.70 22.77
C LEU A 174 -3.49 -11.07 23.15
N LEU A 175 -3.90 -11.86 22.15
CA LEU A 175 -4.45 -13.21 22.36
C LEU A 175 -3.40 -14.15 22.98
N ALA A 176 -2.15 -14.11 22.52
CA ALA A 176 -1.06 -14.90 23.10
C ALA A 176 -0.82 -14.50 24.55
N GLY A 177 -0.79 -13.20 24.86
CA GLY A 177 -0.62 -12.69 26.23
C GLY A 177 -1.74 -13.15 27.16
N ILE A 178 -3.00 -13.10 26.72
CA ILE A 178 -4.14 -13.64 27.46
C ILE A 178 -3.96 -15.16 27.69
N GLY A 179 -3.55 -15.90 26.66
CA GLY A 179 -3.28 -17.33 26.73
C GLY A 179 -2.24 -17.68 27.81
N PHE A 180 -1.12 -16.93 27.87
CA PHE A 180 -0.10 -17.11 28.91
C PHE A 180 -0.64 -16.86 30.30
N ILE A 181 -1.46 -15.83 30.51
CA ILE A 181 -2.09 -15.54 31.80
C ILE A 181 -3.05 -16.67 32.21
N VAL A 182 -3.89 -17.14 31.28
CA VAL A 182 -4.83 -18.25 31.54
C VAL A 182 -4.09 -19.51 31.91
N LEU A 183 -3.02 -19.88 31.21
CA LEU A 183 -2.19 -21.04 31.52
C LEU A 183 -1.51 -20.92 32.89
N ALA A 184 -0.96 -19.74 33.21
CA ALA A 184 -0.36 -19.47 34.51
C ALA A 184 -1.38 -19.60 35.64
N TYR A 185 -2.62 -19.12 35.41
CA TYR A 185 -3.72 -19.25 36.36
C TYR A 185 -4.19 -20.70 36.52
N ALA A 186 -4.35 -21.44 35.41
CA ALA A 186 -4.74 -22.86 35.44
C ALA A 186 -3.73 -23.73 36.21
N ALA A 187 -2.43 -23.42 36.10
CA ALA A 187 -1.35 -24.07 36.85
C ALA A 187 -1.37 -23.77 38.38
N MET A 188 -2.22 -22.86 38.84
CA MET A 188 -2.44 -22.61 40.29
C MET A 188 -3.51 -23.54 40.88
N ARG A 189 -4.36 -24.16 40.06
CA ARG A 189 -5.39 -25.07 40.58
C ARG A 189 -4.71 -26.32 41.15
N PRO A 190 -5.04 -26.78 42.38
CA PRO A 190 -4.56 -28.07 42.88
C PRO A 190 -5.10 -29.20 41.95
N PRO A 191 -4.33 -30.30 41.78
CA PRO A 191 -4.82 -31.43 41.05
C PRO A 191 -6.10 -31.92 41.73
N PRO A 192 -7.10 -32.42 40.98
CA PRO A 192 -8.30 -32.97 41.56
C PRO A 192 -7.88 -34.07 42.54
N ALA A 193 -8.45 -34.03 43.74
CA ALA A 193 -8.18 -35.04 44.76
C ALA A 193 -8.47 -36.40 44.15
N GLY A 194 -7.43 -37.22 43.99
CA GLY A 194 -7.55 -38.55 43.37
C GLY A 194 -8.59 -39.33 44.12
N GLY A 195 -9.62 -39.80 43.38
CA GLY A 195 -10.61 -40.72 43.95
C GLY A 195 -9.88 -41.92 44.53
N SER A 196 -10.02 -42.11 45.81
CA SER A 196 -9.56 -43.31 46.52
C SER A 196 -10.13 -44.53 45.76
N SER A 197 -9.25 -45.32 45.12
CA SER A 197 -9.61 -46.63 44.57
C SER A 197 -10.18 -47.47 45.74
N PRO A 198 -11.37 -48.06 45.57
CA PRO A 198 -11.85 -48.93 46.63
C PRO A 198 -10.88 -50.12 46.75
N ALA A 199 -10.38 -50.34 47.96
CA ALA A 199 -9.58 -51.52 48.28
C ALA A 199 -10.36 -52.77 47.94
N ALA A 200 -9.83 -53.62 47.05
CA ALA A 200 -10.32 -54.97 46.80
C ALA A 200 -10.13 -55.74 48.12
N THR A 201 -11.22 -56.04 48.79
CA THR A 201 -11.32 -57.04 49.86
C THR A 201 -11.29 -58.43 49.25
N ALA A 202 -10.27 -59.21 49.57
CA ALA A 202 -10.11 -60.61 49.28
C ALA A 202 -11.06 -61.44 50.17
#